data_1d96fb6177f5c4a8cc58839af5d7f7b6
#
_entry.id   1d96fb6177f5c4a8cc58839af5d7f7b6
#
_cell.length_a   1.000
_cell.length_b   1.000
_cell.length_c   1.000
_cell.angle_alpha   90.00
_cell.angle_beta   90.00
_cell.angle_gamma   90.00
#
_symmetry.space_group_name_H-M   'P 1'
#
loop_
_entity.id
_entity.type
_entity.pdbx_description
1 polymer ?
#
loop_
_entity_poly.entity_id
_entity_poly.type
_entity_poly.pdbx_seq_one_letter_code
_entity_poly.pdbx_strand_id
1 'polypeptide(L)'
;MRNEAAPLLIGVSARLYTPGAAGMPAQGVWSKTLHYLEQSVAWWLLGGGALPVMVPAVDATSIVQRSDIALHDYAAALDGLVLQGGNDVAPQSYGEAPLHPDWQGDRVRDRCEIELIRAFVAAGKPLFGICRGLQLLNVAYGGTLWQDLPTQRPQSLEHRVSGRDEQHQHAIEFVPGTRLAALYPGRSGSHTNSLHHQGIKDLAPGFVVEARCAGDGLIEAVRGPGPGYLAAVQWHPEFHAPGDPRLLDDGAILADFLTAAAAARRESVK
;
A
#
# COMPACT_ATOMS: atom_id res chain seq x y z
N MET A 1 15.03 23.30 -23.76
CA MET A 1 13.77 22.80 -24.36
C MET A 1 13.54 21.45 -23.71
N ARG A 2 12.55 21.33 -22.83
CA ARG A 2 12.19 20.01 -22.23
C ARG A 2 11.46 19.22 -23.31
N ASN A 3 12.14 18.26 -23.89
CA ASN A 3 11.50 17.23 -24.71
C ASN A 3 11.04 16.13 -23.75
N GLU A 4 10.13 16.49 -22.86
CA GLU A 4 9.66 15.60 -21.81
C GLU A 4 8.32 15.02 -22.23
N ALA A 5 8.28 13.70 -22.36
CA ALA A 5 7.01 12.97 -22.31
C ALA A 5 6.20 13.47 -21.10
N ALA A 6 4.90 13.61 -21.25
CA ALA A 6 4.03 14.02 -20.15
C ALA A 6 4.29 13.14 -18.90
N PRO A 7 4.32 13.72 -17.69
CA PRO A 7 4.57 12.96 -16.46
C PRO A 7 3.59 11.80 -16.31
N LEU A 8 4.00 10.76 -15.62
CA LEU A 8 3.11 9.63 -15.30
C LEU A 8 2.02 10.09 -14.36
N LEU A 9 0.80 9.65 -14.60
CA LEU A 9 -0.35 9.86 -13.72
C LEU A 9 -0.52 8.63 -12.82
N ILE A 10 -0.17 8.74 -11.55
CA ILE A 10 -0.26 7.63 -10.61
C ILE A 10 -1.46 7.84 -9.70
N GLY A 11 -2.42 6.92 -9.78
CA GLY A 11 -3.54 6.87 -8.86
C GLY A 11 -3.06 6.55 -7.44
N VAL A 12 -3.63 7.20 -6.45
CA VAL A 12 -3.45 6.87 -5.04
C VAL A 12 -4.82 6.63 -4.44
N SER A 13 -5.05 5.44 -3.87
CA SER A 13 -6.34 5.11 -3.26
C SER A 13 -6.63 6.03 -2.08
N ALA A 14 -7.82 6.61 -2.01
CA ALA A 14 -8.18 7.52 -0.93
C ALA A 14 -8.26 6.83 0.43
N ARG A 15 -7.83 7.51 1.48
CA ARG A 15 -8.21 7.18 2.86
C ARG A 15 -9.59 7.79 3.15
N LEU A 16 -10.34 7.11 4.01
CA LEU A 16 -11.67 7.57 4.42
C LEU A 16 -11.60 8.15 5.83
N TYR A 17 -12.20 9.32 5.99
CA TYR A 17 -12.57 9.88 7.27
C TYR A 17 -14.08 9.78 7.41
N THR A 18 -14.56 9.07 8.43
CA THR A 18 -16.00 8.96 8.73
C THR A 18 -16.28 9.68 10.04
N PRO A 19 -17.17 10.70 10.07
CA PRO A 19 -17.50 11.43 11.29
C PRO A 19 -18.03 10.49 12.38
N GLY A 20 -17.55 10.69 13.62
CA GLY A 20 -17.98 9.89 14.76
C GLY A 20 -17.47 8.46 14.82
N ALA A 21 -16.65 8.02 13.86
CA ALA A 21 -15.86 6.81 14.04
C ALA A 21 -14.88 6.98 15.22
N ALA A 22 -14.47 5.89 15.85
CA ALA A 22 -13.70 5.90 17.09
C ALA A 22 -12.52 6.91 17.03
N GLY A 23 -12.54 7.90 17.92
CA GLY A 23 -11.50 8.92 18.03
C GLY A 23 -11.55 10.07 17.00
N MET A 24 -12.54 10.12 16.13
CA MET A 24 -12.66 11.14 15.07
C MET A 24 -13.61 12.27 15.48
N PRO A 25 -13.22 13.57 15.37
CA PRO A 25 -14.12 14.69 15.65
C PRO A 25 -15.30 14.72 14.66
N ALA A 26 -16.45 15.25 15.10
CA ALA A 26 -17.68 15.30 14.30
C ALA A 26 -18.23 16.73 14.16
N GLN A 27 -17.35 17.74 14.07
CA GLN A 27 -17.74 19.16 14.01
C GLN A 27 -17.13 19.86 12.80
N GLY A 28 -17.80 20.87 12.29
CA GLY A 28 -17.35 21.69 11.15
C GLY A 28 -17.22 20.88 9.87
N VAL A 29 -16.11 21.01 9.15
CA VAL A 29 -15.80 20.23 7.94
C VAL A 29 -15.77 18.72 8.24
N TRP A 30 -15.42 18.36 9.45
CA TRP A 30 -15.37 16.99 9.96
C TRP A 30 -16.75 16.36 10.24
N SER A 31 -17.84 17.06 9.94
CA SER A 31 -19.20 16.50 9.97
C SER A 31 -19.57 15.74 8.70
N LYS A 32 -18.69 15.69 7.71
CA LYS A 32 -18.89 14.99 6.44
C LYS A 32 -17.87 13.86 6.29
N THR A 33 -18.23 12.83 5.56
CA THR A 33 -17.26 11.84 5.08
C THR A 33 -16.28 12.52 4.14
N LEU A 34 -14.99 12.40 4.40
CA LEU A 34 -13.94 12.96 3.58
C LEU A 34 -13.09 11.86 2.97
N HIS A 35 -12.69 12.09 1.73
CA HIS A 35 -11.60 11.34 1.11
C HIS A 35 -10.33 12.19 1.22
N TYR A 36 -9.22 11.57 1.60
CA TYR A 36 -7.95 12.29 1.71
C TYR A 36 -6.76 11.44 1.24
N LEU A 37 -5.74 12.16 0.79
CA LEU A 37 -4.45 11.64 0.41
C LEU A 37 -3.42 12.12 1.45
N GLU A 38 -2.61 11.22 1.95
CA GLU A 38 -1.53 11.58 2.85
C GLU A 38 -0.43 12.33 2.10
N GLN A 39 0.03 13.44 2.67
CA GLN A 39 0.97 14.36 2.01
C GLN A 39 2.30 13.69 1.66
N SER A 40 2.80 12.81 2.53
CA SER A 40 4.06 12.10 2.34
C SER A 40 4.05 11.19 1.11
N VAL A 41 2.95 10.44 0.89
CA VAL A 41 2.78 9.60 -0.31
C VAL A 41 2.79 10.47 -1.59
N ALA A 42 2.11 11.62 -1.54
CA ALA A 42 2.12 12.54 -2.67
C ALA A 42 3.52 13.07 -2.96
N TRP A 43 4.27 13.47 -1.94
CA TRP A 43 5.63 13.96 -2.09
C TRP A 43 6.62 12.89 -2.55
N TRP A 44 6.47 11.67 -2.08
CA TRP A 44 7.29 10.54 -2.53
C TRP A 44 7.15 10.33 -4.05
N LEU A 45 5.91 10.30 -4.56
CA LEU A 45 5.63 10.19 -5.99
C LEU A 45 6.12 11.39 -6.80
N LEU A 46 5.90 12.62 -6.30
CA LEU A 46 6.40 13.85 -6.93
C LEU A 46 7.93 13.86 -6.99
N GLY A 47 8.61 13.36 -5.95
CA GLY A 47 10.06 13.19 -5.92
C GLY A 47 10.59 12.26 -7.02
N GLY A 48 9.80 11.27 -7.43
CA GLY A 48 10.07 10.40 -8.59
C GLY A 48 9.67 10.99 -9.94
N GLY A 49 9.09 12.20 -9.99
CA GLY A 49 8.66 12.86 -11.21
C GLY A 49 7.28 12.42 -11.74
N ALA A 50 6.48 11.76 -10.92
CA ALA A 50 5.10 11.38 -11.24
C ALA A 50 4.08 12.34 -10.62
N LEU A 51 2.90 12.47 -11.23
CA LEU A 51 1.78 13.24 -10.70
C LEU A 51 0.83 12.32 -9.92
N PRO A 52 0.71 12.47 -8.60
CA PRO A 52 -0.26 11.72 -7.81
C PRO A 52 -1.68 12.24 -8.04
N VAL A 53 -2.61 11.31 -8.29
CA VAL A 53 -4.03 11.59 -8.49
C VAL A 53 -4.83 10.80 -7.46
N MET A 54 -5.54 11.46 -6.56
CA MET A 54 -6.38 10.75 -5.60
C MET A 54 -7.54 10.05 -6.31
N VAL A 55 -7.67 8.74 -6.11
CA VAL A 55 -8.81 7.95 -6.58
C VAL A 55 -9.80 7.82 -5.41
N PRO A 56 -10.98 8.44 -5.51
CA PRO A 56 -11.97 8.39 -4.44
C PRO A 56 -12.52 6.96 -4.27
N ALA A 57 -12.86 6.62 -3.04
CA ALA A 57 -13.63 5.40 -2.79
C ALA A 57 -15.06 5.61 -3.28
N VAL A 58 -15.53 4.74 -4.17
CA VAL A 58 -16.91 4.77 -4.64
C VAL A 58 -17.73 3.90 -3.69
N ASP A 59 -18.53 4.52 -2.84
CA ASP A 59 -19.45 3.82 -1.95
C ASP A 59 -20.86 3.89 -2.50
N ALA A 60 -21.56 2.75 -2.50
CA ALA A 60 -22.96 2.63 -2.90
C ALA A 60 -23.91 3.47 -2.01
N THR A 61 -23.46 3.92 -0.85
CA THR A 61 -24.22 4.78 0.07
C THR A 61 -24.03 6.28 -0.18
N SER A 62 -23.18 6.67 -1.13
CA SER A 62 -22.96 8.06 -1.50
C SER A 62 -24.26 8.72 -1.99
N ILE A 63 -24.59 9.88 -1.42
CA ILE A 63 -25.81 10.65 -1.73
C ILE A 63 -25.84 11.13 -3.19
N VAL A 64 -24.68 11.18 -3.86
CA VAL A 64 -24.54 11.64 -5.25
C VAL A 64 -24.04 10.48 -6.12
N GLN A 65 -24.90 9.51 -6.36
CA GLN A 65 -24.68 8.51 -7.39
C GLN A 65 -25.37 8.94 -8.68
N ARG A 66 -24.64 9.59 -9.58
CA ARG A 66 -25.14 9.77 -10.95
C ARG A 66 -23.96 10.00 -11.89
N SER A 67 -23.15 8.98 -12.05
CA SER A 67 -22.10 8.98 -13.05
C SER A 67 -21.99 7.57 -13.62
N ASP A 68 -21.82 7.48 -14.93
CA ASP A 68 -21.44 6.24 -15.59
C ASP A 68 -19.94 5.92 -15.40
N ILE A 69 -19.21 6.77 -14.67
CA ILE A 69 -17.81 6.56 -14.34
C ILE A 69 -17.67 5.40 -13.35
N ALA A 70 -16.86 4.45 -13.72
CA ALA A 70 -16.55 3.26 -12.92
C ALA A 70 -15.05 3.14 -12.64
N LEU A 71 -14.66 2.19 -11.80
CA LEU A 71 -13.24 2.02 -11.42
C LEU A 71 -12.35 1.65 -12.60
N HIS A 72 -12.89 0.99 -13.63
CA HIS A 72 -12.14 0.70 -14.85
C HIS A 72 -11.76 1.96 -15.65
N ASP A 73 -12.52 3.05 -15.54
CA ASP A 73 -12.18 4.32 -16.19
C ASP A 73 -10.94 4.94 -15.54
N TYR A 74 -10.81 4.83 -14.22
CA TYR A 74 -9.58 5.21 -13.54
C TYR A 74 -8.40 4.36 -13.99
N ALA A 75 -8.58 3.04 -14.11
CA ALA A 75 -7.52 2.15 -14.58
C ALA A 75 -7.14 2.43 -16.04
N ALA A 76 -8.08 2.86 -16.88
CA ALA A 76 -7.79 3.28 -18.25
C ALA A 76 -7.04 4.63 -18.32
N ALA A 77 -7.41 5.58 -17.48
CA ALA A 77 -6.87 6.94 -17.49
C ALA A 77 -5.51 7.09 -16.80
N LEU A 78 -5.20 6.23 -15.82
CA LEU A 78 -4.00 6.32 -15.00
C LEU A 78 -2.93 5.31 -15.46
N ASP A 79 -1.68 5.60 -15.15
CA ASP A 79 -0.54 4.77 -15.58
C ASP A 79 -0.15 3.71 -14.56
N GLY A 80 -0.60 3.85 -13.33
CA GLY A 80 -0.37 2.91 -12.23
C GLY A 80 -1.17 3.29 -11.00
N LEU A 81 -1.14 2.45 -9.98
CA LEU A 81 -1.86 2.62 -8.72
C LEU A 81 -0.94 2.42 -7.52
N VAL A 82 -1.03 3.30 -6.53
CA VAL A 82 -0.49 3.11 -5.18
C VAL A 82 -1.64 2.94 -4.19
N LEU A 83 -1.61 1.86 -3.42
CA LEU A 83 -2.46 1.66 -2.25
C LEU A 83 -1.73 2.20 -1.04
N GLN A 84 -2.19 3.32 -0.50
CA GLN A 84 -1.54 3.95 0.64
C GLN A 84 -1.88 3.26 1.98
N GLY A 85 -1.03 3.45 2.99
CA GLY A 85 -1.23 3.00 4.35
C GLY A 85 -2.53 3.50 5.01
N GLY A 86 -2.67 3.29 6.30
CA GLY A 86 -3.81 3.81 7.07
C GLY A 86 -4.46 2.81 8.01
N ASN A 87 -5.76 2.94 8.21
CA ASN A 87 -6.54 2.12 9.14
C ASN A 87 -6.46 0.63 8.79
N ASP A 88 -6.70 -0.22 9.76
CA ASP A 88 -6.63 -1.67 9.64
C ASP A 88 -7.51 -2.23 8.52
N VAL A 89 -7.08 -3.34 7.96
CA VAL A 89 -7.93 -4.19 7.11
C VAL A 89 -8.92 -4.93 8.00
N ALA A 90 -10.21 -4.87 7.65
CA ALA A 90 -11.26 -5.51 8.42
C ALA A 90 -11.15 -7.05 8.37
N PRO A 91 -11.24 -7.74 9.51
CA PRO A 91 -11.16 -9.21 9.55
C PRO A 91 -12.17 -9.90 8.65
N GLN A 92 -13.37 -9.32 8.50
CA GLN A 92 -14.39 -9.86 7.61
C GLN A 92 -13.97 -9.87 6.13
N SER A 93 -12.98 -9.04 5.75
CA SER A 93 -12.48 -8.99 4.37
C SER A 93 -11.65 -10.22 4.00
N TYR A 94 -11.16 -10.97 5.01
CA TYR A 94 -10.48 -12.26 4.84
C TYR A 94 -11.17 -13.42 5.58
N GLY A 95 -12.48 -13.29 5.84
CA GLY A 95 -13.33 -14.38 6.33
C GLY A 95 -13.23 -14.66 7.83
N GLU A 96 -12.63 -13.77 8.61
CA GLU A 96 -12.54 -13.90 10.06
C GLU A 96 -13.49 -12.91 10.77
N ALA A 97 -13.84 -13.20 12.03
CA ALA A 97 -14.49 -12.23 12.91
C ALA A 97 -13.42 -11.40 13.65
N PRO A 98 -13.71 -10.14 14.02
CA PRO A 98 -12.82 -9.36 14.87
C PRO A 98 -12.62 -10.04 16.22
N LEU A 99 -11.38 -10.23 16.63
CA LEU A 99 -11.04 -10.81 17.93
C LEU A 99 -11.18 -9.81 19.09
N HIS A 100 -11.21 -8.52 18.77
CA HIS A 100 -11.45 -7.44 19.73
C HIS A 100 -12.42 -6.41 19.15
N PRO A 101 -13.28 -5.75 19.94
CA PRO A 101 -14.21 -4.73 19.45
C PRO A 101 -13.57 -3.56 18.72
N ASP A 102 -12.33 -3.21 19.06
CA ASP A 102 -11.59 -2.11 18.45
C ASP A 102 -10.90 -2.52 17.11
N TRP A 103 -10.85 -3.80 16.76
CA TRP A 103 -10.18 -4.32 15.56
C TRP A 103 -11.16 -4.54 14.41
N GLN A 104 -12.09 -3.61 14.23
CA GLN A 104 -13.12 -3.70 13.18
C GLN A 104 -12.56 -3.43 11.78
N GLY A 105 -11.47 -2.66 11.70
CA GLY A 105 -10.91 -2.22 10.43
C GLY A 105 -11.87 -1.33 9.62
N ASP A 106 -11.50 -1.07 8.36
CA ASP A 106 -12.29 -0.25 7.43
C ASP A 106 -12.81 -1.10 6.26
N ARG A 107 -13.90 -1.82 6.50
CA ARG A 107 -14.51 -2.70 5.50
C ARG A 107 -15.02 -1.96 4.25
N VAL A 108 -15.40 -0.69 4.38
CA VAL A 108 -15.86 0.11 3.24
C VAL A 108 -14.69 0.36 2.31
N ARG A 109 -13.58 0.83 2.87
CA ARG A 109 -12.35 1.05 2.15
C ARG A 109 -11.80 -0.25 1.54
N ASP A 110 -11.81 -1.37 2.29
CA ASP A 110 -11.35 -2.67 1.79
C ASP A 110 -12.06 -3.08 0.51
N ARG A 111 -13.40 -3.01 0.52
CA ARG A 111 -14.20 -3.39 -0.66
C ARG A 111 -13.88 -2.53 -1.87
N CYS A 112 -13.82 -1.21 -1.69
CA CYS A 112 -13.50 -0.28 -2.77
C CYS A 112 -12.08 -0.52 -3.32
N GLU A 113 -11.09 -0.70 -2.45
CA GLU A 113 -9.72 -0.94 -2.90
C GLU A 113 -9.52 -2.32 -3.52
N ILE A 114 -10.22 -3.38 -3.06
CA ILE A 114 -10.19 -4.71 -3.71
C ILE A 114 -10.74 -4.63 -5.15
N GLU A 115 -11.82 -3.90 -5.37
CA GLU A 115 -12.36 -3.67 -6.71
C GLU A 115 -11.40 -2.84 -7.58
N LEU A 116 -10.76 -1.85 -6.99
CA LEU A 116 -9.75 -1.03 -7.66
C LEU A 116 -8.53 -1.86 -8.06
N ILE A 117 -8.04 -2.73 -7.17
CA ILE A 117 -6.98 -3.70 -7.47
C ILE A 117 -7.34 -4.55 -8.69
N ARG A 118 -8.55 -5.11 -8.70
CA ARG A 118 -9.04 -5.94 -9.81
C ARG A 118 -9.08 -5.17 -11.13
N ALA A 119 -9.56 -3.93 -11.11
CA ALA A 119 -9.63 -3.09 -12.29
C ALA A 119 -8.24 -2.79 -12.88
N PHE A 120 -7.28 -2.41 -12.04
CA PHE A 120 -5.92 -2.11 -12.48
C PHE A 120 -5.16 -3.35 -12.97
N VAL A 121 -5.30 -4.47 -12.27
CA VAL A 121 -4.70 -5.75 -12.69
C VAL A 121 -5.29 -6.23 -14.01
N ALA A 122 -6.61 -6.15 -14.19
CA ALA A 122 -7.27 -6.50 -15.45
C ALA A 122 -6.85 -5.59 -16.63
N ALA A 123 -6.53 -4.33 -16.34
CA ALA A 123 -6.01 -3.38 -17.32
C ALA A 123 -4.49 -3.52 -17.57
N GLY A 124 -3.80 -4.47 -16.92
CA GLY A 124 -2.35 -4.66 -17.01
C GLY A 124 -1.54 -3.50 -16.43
N LYS A 125 -2.13 -2.68 -15.56
CA LYS A 125 -1.48 -1.50 -14.98
C LYS A 125 -0.70 -1.87 -13.72
N PRO A 126 0.51 -1.28 -13.53
CA PRO A 126 1.31 -1.50 -12.33
C PRO A 126 0.62 -1.08 -11.06
N LEU A 127 0.86 -1.84 -9.99
CA LEU A 127 0.30 -1.60 -8.68
C LEU A 127 1.36 -1.76 -7.59
N PHE A 128 1.42 -0.80 -6.67
CA PHE A 128 2.31 -0.81 -5.52
C PHE A 128 1.52 -0.61 -4.22
N GLY A 129 1.74 -1.47 -3.22
CA GLY A 129 1.10 -1.41 -1.90
C GLY A 129 2.05 -0.94 -0.80
N ILE A 130 1.61 -0.01 0.04
CA ILE A 130 2.35 0.50 1.20
C ILE A 130 1.62 0.07 2.47
N CYS A 131 2.29 -0.61 3.39
CA CYS A 131 1.82 -1.02 4.71
C CYS A 131 0.46 -1.74 4.63
N ARG A 132 -0.63 -1.05 4.93
CA ARG A 132 -1.98 -1.58 4.73
C ARG A 132 -2.22 -2.03 3.28
N GLY A 133 -1.62 -1.36 2.30
CA GLY A 133 -1.70 -1.76 0.89
C GLY A 133 -1.11 -3.15 0.62
N LEU A 134 -0.01 -3.53 1.27
CA LEU A 134 0.53 -4.89 1.23
C LEU A 134 -0.46 -5.89 1.83
N GLN A 135 -1.02 -5.58 2.98
CA GLN A 135 -1.97 -6.43 3.68
C GLN A 135 -3.23 -6.66 2.84
N LEU A 136 -3.76 -5.59 2.25
CA LEU A 136 -4.96 -5.67 1.41
C LEU A 136 -4.72 -6.41 0.10
N LEU A 137 -3.53 -6.27 -0.51
CA LEU A 137 -3.15 -7.08 -1.67
C LEU A 137 -3.14 -8.56 -1.32
N ASN A 138 -2.57 -8.93 -0.20
CA ASN A 138 -2.60 -10.31 0.29
C ASN A 138 -4.04 -10.82 0.44
N VAL A 139 -4.90 -10.04 1.07
CA VAL A 139 -6.32 -10.37 1.28
C VAL A 139 -7.07 -10.47 -0.05
N ALA A 140 -6.86 -9.56 -0.99
CA ALA A 140 -7.52 -9.55 -2.30
C ALA A 140 -7.25 -10.82 -3.12
N TYR A 141 -6.14 -11.50 -2.84
CA TYR A 141 -5.74 -12.76 -3.48
C TYR A 141 -5.93 -14.00 -2.59
N GLY A 142 -6.64 -13.86 -1.48
CA GLY A 142 -7.07 -14.98 -0.63
C GLY A 142 -6.13 -15.32 0.53
N GLY A 143 -5.17 -14.45 0.85
CA GLY A 143 -4.38 -14.55 2.07
C GLY A 143 -5.11 -14.02 3.30
N THR A 144 -4.51 -14.21 4.47
CA THR A 144 -5.04 -13.78 5.77
C THR A 144 -4.04 -12.92 6.54
N LEU A 145 -4.49 -12.29 7.63
CA LEU A 145 -3.68 -11.38 8.43
C LEU A 145 -3.69 -11.80 9.91
N TRP A 146 -2.62 -11.49 10.62
CA TRP A 146 -2.64 -11.30 12.06
C TRP A 146 -3.39 -10.01 12.34
N GLN A 147 -4.46 -10.08 13.14
CA GLN A 147 -5.26 -8.91 13.48
C GLN A 147 -4.52 -7.97 14.44
N ASP A 148 -3.68 -8.55 15.31
CA ASP A 148 -2.83 -7.81 16.22
C ASP A 148 -1.61 -8.67 16.57
N LEU A 149 -0.44 -8.25 16.13
CA LEU A 149 0.82 -8.98 16.33
C LEU A 149 1.16 -9.16 17.82
N PRO A 150 1.09 -8.13 18.68
CA PRO A 150 1.39 -8.30 20.10
C PRO A 150 0.53 -9.37 20.78
N THR A 151 -0.75 -9.43 20.44
CA THR A 151 -1.69 -10.39 21.04
C THR A 151 -1.53 -11.80 20.45
N GLN A 152 -1.41 -11.92 19.14
CA GLN A 152 -1.45 -13.23 18.47
C GLN A 152 -0.05 -13.84 18.25
N ARG A 153 0.99 -13.02 18.29
CA ARG A 153 2.41 -13.39 18.18
C ARG A 153 3.26 -12.70 19.25
N PRO A 154 3.07 -12.97 20.52
CA PRO A 154 3.75 -12.26 21.61
C PRO A 154 5.29 -12.38 21.61
N GLN A 155 5.85 -13.28 20.79
CA GLN A 155 7.31 -13.41 20.59
C GLN A 155 7.82 -12.53 19.43
N SER A 156 6.94 -11.91 18.64
CA SER A 156 7.35 -10.99 17.58
C SER A 156 8.00 -9.75 18.17
N LEU A 157 8.81 -9.08 17.35
CA LEU A 157 9.25 -7.74 17.69
C LEU A 157 8.06 -6.80 17.84
N GLU A 158 8.26 -5.72 18.56
CA GLU A 158 7.29 -4.64 18.59
C GLU A 158 7.40 -3.87 17.25
N HIS A 159 6.40 -4.01 16.37
CA HIS A 159 6.38 -3.38 15.05
C HIS A 159 5.73 -1.99 15.06
N ARG A 160 5.18 -1.57 16.20
CA ARG A 160 4.61 -0.24 16.39
C ARG A 160 4.82 0.21 17.83
N VAL A 161 5.52 1.31 18.01
CA VAL A 161 5.75 1.94 19.32
C VAL A 161 4.99 3.25 19.35
N SER A 162 3.95 3.33 20.18
CA SER A 162 3.14 4.54 20.32
C SER A 162 4.00 5.76 20.68
N GLY A 163 3.82 6.86 19.92
CA GLY A 163 4.58 8.09 20.08
C GLY A 163 5.99 8.09 19.47
N ARG A 164 6.40 7.03 18.75
CA ARG A 164 7.66 6.94 18.01
C ARG A 164 7.47 6.48 16.57
N ASP A 165 6.28 6.66 16.03
CA ASP A 165 5.84 6.07 14.78
C ASP A 165 6.88 6.17 13.65
N GLU A 166 7.47 7.32 13.38
CA GLU A 166 8.46 7.49 12.31
C GLU A 166 9.91 7.15 12.72
N GLN A 167 10.17 6.96 14.00
CA GLN A 167 11.52 6.71 14.54
C GLN A 167 11.77 5.23 14.85
N HIS A 168 10.69 4.44 14.90
CA HIS A 168 10.81 3.02 15.17
C HIS A 168 11.27 2.30 13.89
N GLN A 169 12.32 1.48 14.03
CA GLN A 169 13.00 0.84 12.90
C GLN A 169 13.38 -0.58 13.27
N HIS A 170 13.39 -1.47 12.27
CA HIS A 170 13.94 -2.80 12.41
C HIS A 170 14.71 -3.24 11.16
N ALA A 171 15.52 -4.29 11.31
CA ALA A 171 16.24 -4.87 10.19
C ALA A 171 15.33 -5.77 9.37
N ILE A 172 15.48 -5.73 8.05
CA ILE A 172 14.90 -6.66 7.10
C ILE A 172 15.98 -7.43 6.34
N GLU A 173 15.67 -8.65 5.97
CA GLU A 173 16.49 -9.50 5.12
C GLU A 173 15.81 -9.67 3.77
N PHE A 174 16.56 -9.45 2.68
CA PHE A 174 16.08 -9.72 1.32
C PHE A 174 16.13 -11.20 1.01
N VAL A 175 15.10 -11.70 0.37
CA VAL A 175 15.09 -13.07 -0.14
C VAL A 175 15.96 -13.13 -1.40
N PRO A 176 17.03 -13.96 -1.42
CA PRO A 176 17.92 -14.04 -2.57
C PRO A 176 17.18 -14.42 -3.86
N GLY A 177 17.61 -13.83 -4.98
CA GLY A 177 17.03 -14.10 -6.30
C GLY A 177 15.72 -13.39 -6.60
N THR A 178 15.20 -12.58 -5.68
CA THR A 178 13.99 -11.78 -5.90
C THR A 178 14.29 -10.47 -6.60
N ARG A 179 13.24 -9.81 -7.11
CA ARG A 179 13.36 -8.50 -7.75
C ARG A 179 13.83 -7.44 -6.75
N LEU A 180 13.30 -7.44 -5.53
CA LEU A 180 13.74 -6.51 -4.49
C LEU A 180 15.23 -6.67 -4.19
N ALA A 181 15.74 -7.90 -4.03
CA ALA A 181 17.16 -8.13 -3.83
C ALA A 181 18.01 -7.62 -5.01
N ALA A 182 17.51 -7.73 -6.24
CA ALA A 182 18.20 -7.25 -7.44
C ALA A 182 18.28 -5.71 -7.52
N LEU A 183 17.37 -4.97 -6.87
CA LEU A 183 17.42 -3.50 -6.76
C LEU A 183 18.58 -3.03 -5.86
N TYR A 184 19.09 -3.88 -4.97
CA TYR A 184 20.14 -3.55 -4.01
C TYR A 184 21.33 -4.51 -4.11
N PRO A 185 22.09 -4.46 -5.22
CA PRO A 185 23.19 -5.39 -5.46
C PRO A 185 24.24 -5.31 -4.34
N GLY A 186 24.70 -6.48 -3.87
CA GLY A 186 25.69 -6.60 -2.81
C GLY A 186 25.14 -6.43 -1.38
N ARG A 187 23.82 -6.24 -1.22
CA ARG A 187 23.17 -6.18 0.10
C ARG A 187 22.31 -7.43 0.32
N SER A 188 22.35 -7.98 1.53
CA SER A 188 21.45 -9.06 1.97
C SER A 188 20.26 -8.53 2.76
N GLY A 189 20.21 -7.24 3.09
CA GLY A 189 19.16 -6.62 3.88
C GLY A 189 19.46 -5.13 4.17
N SER A 190 18.60 -4.52 4.97
CA SER A 190 18.73 -3.12 5.40
C SER A 190 17.88 -2.87 6.65
N HIS A 191 17.73 -1.61 7.06
CA HIS A 191 16.74 -1.19 8.06
C HIS A 191 15.61 -0.41 7.37
N THR A 192 14.41 -0.55 7.91
CA THR A 192 13.21 0.19 7.51
C THR A 192 12.48 0.72 8.73
N ASN A 193 11.61 1.72 8.55
CA ASN A 193 10.67 2.10 9.59
C ASN A 193 9.61 1.01 9.81
N SER A 194 8.93 1.03 10.96
CA SER A 194 7.89 0.05 11.27
C SER A 194 6.78 0.71 12.08
N LEU A 195 5.59 0.74 11.49
CA LEU A 195 4.40 1.43 12.02
C LEU A 195 3.13 0.57 11.93
N HIS A 196 3.23 -0.73 12.10
CA HIS A 196 2.10 -1.63 11.91
C HIS A 196 1.95 -2.60 13.08
N HIS A 197 0.71 -2.92 13.45
CA HIS A 197 0.39 -3.97 14.40
C HIS A 197 -0.34 -5.16 13.76
N GLN A 198 -0.78 -5.02 12.50
CA GLN A 198 -1.22 -6.12 11.66
C GLN A 198 -0.08 -6.59 10.74
N GLY A 199 -0.15 -7.84 10.24
CA GLY A 199 0.82 -8.38 9.29
C GLY A 199 0.27 -9.61 8.59
N ILE A 200 0.93 -10.05 7.51
CA ILE A 200 0.53 -11.25 6.78
C ILE A 200 0.68 -12.48 7.68
N LYS A 201 -0.42 -13.25 7.81
CA LYS A 201 -0.48 -14.55 8.49
C LYS A 201 -0.28 -15.67 7.47
N ASP A 202 -1.22 -15.80 6.54
CA ASP A 202 -1.11 -16.73 5.43
C ASP A 202 -0.90 -15.95 4.14
N LEU A 203 0.21 -16.24 3.46
CA LEU A 203 0.52 -15.59 2.18
C LEU A 203 -0.44 -16.08 1.10
N ALA A 204 -0.96 -15.15 0.33
CA ALA A 204 -1.85 -15.45 -0.78
C ALA A 204 -1.19 -16.35 -1.85
N PRO A 205 -1.94 -17.27 -2.47
CA PRO A 205 -1.42 -18.14 -3.51
C PRO A 205 -0.78 -17.35 -4.67
N GLY A 206 0.40 -17.82 -5.10
CA GLY A 206 1.14 -17.23 -6.21
C GLY A 206 1.99 -16.01 -5.86
N PHE A 207 1.86 -15.46 -4.65
CA PHE A 207 2.77 -14.41 -4.18
C PHE A 207 4.14 -14.97 -3.80
N VAL A 208 5.16 -14.16 -3.99
CA VAL A 208 6.55 -14.44 -3.60
C VAL A 208 6.95 -13.46 -2.51
N VAL A 209 7.54 -13.96 -1.43
CA VAL A 209 8.15 -13.13 -0.39
C VAL A 209 9.45 -12.56 -0.93
N GLU A 210 9.63 -11.24 -0.84
CA GLU A 210 10.84 -10.55 -1.27
C GLU A 210 11.70 -10.06 -0.10
N ALA A 211 11.07 -9.80 1.08
CA ALA A 211 11.79 -9.48 2.32
C ALA A 211 11.06 -9.99 3.55
N ARG A 212 11.82 -10.22 4.62
CA ARG A 212 11.31 -10.57 5.95
C ARG A 212 11.97 -9.71 7.02
N CYS A 213 11.27 -9.47 8.12
CA CYS A 213 11.88 -8.95 9.34
C CYS A 213 12.96 -9.94 9.82
N ALA A 214 14.17 -9.44 10.05
CA ALA A 214 15.31 -10.26 10.47
C ALA A 214 15.12 -10.84 11.89
N GLY A 215 14.35 -10.16 12.74
CA GLY A 215 14.19 -10.53 14.14
C GLY A 215 13.12 -11.60 14.40
N ASP A 216 12.04 -11.63 13.60
CA ASP A 216 10.92 -12.56 13.86
C ASP A 216 10.36 -13.24 12.60
N GLY A 217 10.94 -12.95 11.44
CA GLY A 217 10.58 -13.58 10.16
C GLY A 217 9.24 -13.12 9.57
N LEU A 218 8.62 -12.06 10.11
CA LEU A 218 7.40 -11.49 9.54
C LEU A 218 7.63 -11.05 8.09
N ILE A 219 6.63 -11.25 7.24
CA ILE A 219 6.71 -10.86 5.82
C ILE A 219 6.66 -9.33 5.72
N GLU A 220 7.69 -8.76 5.10
CA GLU A 220 7.88 -7.32 4.97
C GLU A 220 7.77 -6.81 3.52
N ALA A 221 8.00 -7.69 2.53
CA ALA A 221 7.78 -7.34 1.14
C ALA A 221 7.31 -8.55 0.34
N VAL A 222 6.44 -8.30 -0.63
CA VAL A 222 5.89 -9.32 -1.52
C VAL A 222 5.81 -8.84 -2.95
N ARG A 223 5.85 -9.82 -3.87
CA ARG A 223 5.52 -9.65 -5.28
C ARG A 223 4.40 -10.58 -5.67
N GLY A 224 3.39 -10.03 -6.35
CA GLY A 224 2.23 -10.78 -6.79
C GLY A 224 2.48 -11.58 -8.07
N PRO A 225 1.54 -12.50 -8.39
CA PRO A 225 1.64 -13.36 -9.56
C PRO A 225 1.37 -12.62 -10.88
N GLY A 226 1.80 -13.26 -11.96
CA GLY A 226 1.51 -12.81 -13.33
C GLY A 226 2.61 -11.92 -13.94
N PRO A 227 2.43 -11.53 -15.20
CA PRO A 227 3.44 -10.75 -15.95
C PRO A 227 3.43 -9.25 -15.58
N GLY A 228 2.37 -8.77 -14.92
CA GLY A 228 2.24 -7.38 -14.51
C GLY A 228 3.11 -7.03 -13.30
N TYR A 229 3.31 -5.74 -13.07
CA TYR A 229 3.99 -5.27 -11.88
C TYR A 229 3.00 -5.19 -10.71
N LEU A 230 3.14 -6.08 -9.77
CA LEU A 230 2.35 -6.12 -8.54
C LEU A 230 3.30 -6.34 -7.36
N ALA A 231 3.63 -5.28 -6.62
CA ALA A 231 4.57 -5.31 -5.53
C ALA A 231 4.05 -4.56 -4.31
N ALA A 232 4.50 -4.92 -3.13
CA ALA A 232 4.13 -4.23 -1.91
C ALA A 232 5.16 -4.40 -0.80
N VAL A 233 5.22 -3.39 0.08
CA VAL A 233 6.08 -3.35 1.25
C VAL A 233 5.27 -3.07 2.51
N GLN A 234 5.70 -3.62 3.66
CA GLN A 234 5.03 -3.42 4.94
C GLN A 234 5.45 -2.12 5.62
N TRP A 235 6.66 -1.65 5.36
CA TRP A 235 7.15 -0.36 5.85
C TRP A 235 6.55 0.81 5.04
N HIS A 236 6.90 2.02 5.44
CA HIS A 236 6.49 3.27 4.82
C HIS A 236 7.68 3.96 4.13
N PRO A 237 7.91 3.69 2.82
CA PRO A 237 8.99 4.33 2.07
C PRO A 237 8.85 5.85 2.01
N GLU A 238 7.62 6.36 2.07
CA GLU A 238 7.29 7.77 2.03
C GLU A 238 7.69 8.56 3.29
N PHE A 239 8.05 7.86 4.38
CA PHE A 239 8.52 8.48 5.62
C PHE A 239 10.03 8.44 5.77
N HIS A 240 10.75 7.78 4.87
CA HIS A 240 12.19 7.79 4.91
C HIS A 240 12.75 9.14 4.46
N ALA A 241 13.60 9.75 5.30
CA ALA A 241 14.31 10.96 4.91
C ALA A 241 15.29 10.64 3.78
N PRO A 242 15.26 11.39 2.67
CA PRO A 242 16.20 11.16 1.58
C PRO A 242 17.66 11.20 2.06
N GLY A 243 18.42 10.15 1.75
CA GLY A 243 19.84 10.07 2.08
C GLY A 243 20.14 9.69 3.54
N ASP A 244 19.19 9.23 4.34
CA ASP A 244 19.49 8.66 5.67
C ASP A 244 20.23 7.32 5.48
N PRO A 245 21.54 7.25 5.84
CA PRO A 245 22.33 6.05 5.61
C PRO A 245 21.94 4.85 6.48
N ARG A 246 21.10 5.07 7.49
CA ARG A 246 20.62 4.03 8.40
C ARG A 246 19.45 3.24 7.79
N LEU A 247 18.70 3.86 6.89
CA LEU A 247 17.51 3.28 6.29
C LEU A 247 17.77 2.80 4.86
N LEU A 248 16.88 1.96 4.36
CA LEU A 248 16.85 1.57 2.97
C LEU A 248 16.61 2.81 2.09
N ASP A 249 17.36 2.94 1.01
CA ASP A 249 17.07 3.94 -0.02
C ASP A 249 15.89 3.48 -0.88
N ASP A 250 14.72 4.00 -0.62
CA ASP A 250 13.48 3.64 -1.32
C ASP A 250 13.36 4.26 -2.72
N GLY A 251 14.32 5.08 -3.13
CA GLY A 251 14.39 5.62 -4.49
C GLY A 251 14.48 4.53 -5.56
N ALA A 252 15.17 3.43 -5.26
CA ALA A 252 15.26 2.29 -6.17
C ALA A 252 13.90 1.58 -6.36
N ILE A 253 13.11 1.45 -5.30
CA ILE A 253 11.76 0.86 -5.35
C ILE A 253 10.82 1.75 -6.15
N LEU A 254 10.84 3.07 -5.89
CA LEU A 254 10.03 4.03 -6.63
C LEU A 254 10.38 4.03 -8.12
N ALA A 255 11.67 4.05 -8.45
CA ALA A 255 12.13 4.02 -9.83
C ALA A 255 11.73 2.72 -10.56
N ASP A 256 11.75 1.57 -9.87
CA ASP A 256 11.29 0.29 -10.40
C ASP A 256 9.78 0.31 -10.72
N PHE A 257 8.96 0.82 -9.81
CA PHE A 257 7.53 0.99 -10.02
C PHE A 257 7.21 1.95 -11.18
N LEU A 258 7.83 3.13 -11.20
CA LEU A 258 7.59 4.13 -12.25
C LEU A 258 8.09 3.67 -13.63
N THR A 259 9.17 2.87 -13.67
CA THR A 259 9.64 2.25 -14.91
C THR A 259 8.59 1.28 -15.47
N ALA A 260 7.96 0.48 -14.62
CA ALA A 260 6.87 -0.40 -15.02
C ALA A 260 5.65 0.40 -15.51
N ALA A 261 5.30 1.51 -14.84
CA ALA A 261 4.21 2.39 -15.26
C ALA A 261 4.48 3.02 -16.64
N ALA A 262 5.69 3.46 -16.87
CA ALA A 262 6.09 3.99 -18.18
C ALA A 262 6.05 2.93 -19.28
N ALA A 263 6.36 1.67 -18.97
CA ALA A 263 6.26 0.56 -19.91
C ALA A 263 4.79 0.27 -20.27
N ALA A 264 3.92 0.14 -19.27
CA ALA A 264 2.49 -0.11 -19.47
C ALA A 264 1.79 1.02 -20.25
N ARG A 265 2.16 2.29 -20.03
CA ARG A 265 1.68 3.43 -20.85
C ARG A 265 2.02 3.25 -22.32
N ARG A 266 3.26 2.83 -22.65
CA ARG A 266 3.68 2.63 -24.05
C ARG A 266 2.93 1.51 -24.75
N GLU A 267 2.55 0.48 -24.01
CA GLU A 267 1.78 -0.65 -24.56
C GLU A 267 0.31 -0.27 -24.81
N SER A 268 -0.26 0.60 -23.99
CA SER A 268 -1.65 1.08 -24.11
C SER A 268 -1.86 2.04 -25.30
N VAL A 269 -0.78 2.61 -25.89
CA VAL A 269 -0.84 3.56 -27.02
C VAL A 269 -0.66 2.85 -28.36
N LYS A 270 -0.31 1.56 -28.37
CA LYS A 270 -0.22 0.73 -29.58
C LYS A 270 -1.55 0.07 -29.90
#